data_880458e75cf9bd475774da3ca794cf24
#
_entry.id   880458e75cf9bd475774da3ca794cf24
#
_cell.length_a   1.000
_cell.length_b   1.000
_cell.length_c   1.000
_cell.angle_alpha   90.00
_cell.angle_beta   90.00
_cell.angle_gamma   90.00
#
_symmetry.space_group_name_H-M   'P 1'
#
loop_
_entity.id
_entity.type
_entity.pdbx_description
1 polymer ?
#
loop_
_entity_poly.entity_id
_entity_poly.type
_entity_poly.pdbx_seq_one_letter_code
_entity_poly.pdbx_strand_id
1 'polypeptide(L)'
;MRFLSIYKNVERNTPPTPEEMSKVGKMIEEGMKSGWLLATEGCLPTAMGARVRISDGKLTVTDGPFTESKEVIGGFAILKADSKEHAIQMAKDFLQVMGQGETEVRQLFDTPECVDQNYQTLAEARAASAAKQ
;
A
#
# COMPACT_ATOMS: atom_id res chain seq x y z
N MET A 1 3.51 -9.65 12.84
CA MET A 1 2.66 -8.50 12.48
C MET A 1 2.46 -8.47 10.98
N ARG A 2 1.28 -8.10 10.54
CA ARG A 2 0.98 -7.97 9.11
C ARG A 2 0.83 -6.50 8.73
N PHE A 3 1.30 -6.16 7.57
CA PHE A 3 1.23 -4.80 7.03
C PHE A 3 0.65 -4.81 5.62
N LEU A 4 -0.18 -3.82 5.32
CA LEU A 4 -0.60 -3.54 3.96
C LEU A 4 0.35 -2.50 3.38
N SER A 5 0.91 -2.81 2.23
CA SER A 5 1.77 -1.90 1.46
C SER A 5 1.05 -1.54 0.17
N ILE A 6 0.71 -0.27 0.02
CA ILE A 6 -0.03 0.23 -1.14
C ILE A 6 0.93 1.02 -2.02
N TYR A 7 1.16 0.53 -3.24
CA TYR A 7 2.03 1.20 -4.19
C TYR A 7 1.24 2.22 -5.01
N LYS A 8 1.76 3.43 -5.07
CA LYS A 8 1.18 4.55 -5.83
C LYS A 8 2.20 5.09 -6.80
N ASN A 9 1.77 5.41 -8.00
CA ASN A 9 2.63 5.99 -9.02
C ASN A 9 1.79 6.78 -10.04
N VAL A 10 2.48 7.55 -10.86
CA VAL A 10 1.85 8.19 -12.03
C VAL A 10 1.39 7.09 -12.98
N GLU A 11 0.16 7.20 -13.46
CA GLU A 11 -0.41 6.21 -14.35
C GLU A 11 0.29 6.23 -15.71
N ARG A 12 0.73 5.05 -16.17
CA ARG A 12 1.32 4.88 -17.48
C ARG A 12 0.28 4.34 -18.46
N ASN A 13 0.38 4.79 -19.70
CA ASN A 13 -0.47 4.28 -20.79
C ASN A 13 0.17 3.09 -21.51
N THR A 14 1.36 2.65 -21.07
CA THR A 14 2.07 1.53 -21.65
C THR A 14 2.15 0.37 -20.65
N PRO A 15 2.05 -0.88 -21.12
CA PRO A 15 2.19 -2.03 -20.23
C PRO A 15 3.62 -2.12 -19.66
N PRO A 16 3.81 -2.82 -18.54
CA PRO A 16 5.15 -3.08 -18.02
C PRO A 16 6.00 -3.82 -19.06
N THR A 17 7.28 -3.50 -19.12
CA THR A 17 8.21 -4.21 -20.00
C THR A 17 8.49 -5.60 -19.44
N PRO A 18 8.93 -6.57 -20.29
CA PRO A 18 9.34 -7.90 -19.80
C PRO A 18 10.42 -7.83 -18.74
N GLU A 19 11.36 -6.87 -18.85
CA GLU A 19 12.42 -6.67 -17.87
C GLU A 19 11.85 -6.24 -16.52
N GLU A 20 10.95 -5.28 -16.52
CA GLU A 20 10.27 -4.81 -15.30
C GLU A 20 9.49 -5.95 -14.65
N MET A 21 8.75 -6.72 -15.42
CA MET A 21 7.98 -7.85 -14.95
C MET A 21 8.89 -8.92 -14.34
N SER A 22 10.05 -9.15 -14.94
CA SER A 22 11.02 -10.13 -14.46
C SER A 22 11.59 -9.73 -13.09
N LYS A 23 11.95 -8.47 -12.91
CA LYS A 23 12.49 -7.96 -11.64
C LYS A 23 11.48 -8.07 -10.51
N VAL A 24 10.26 -7.63 -10.76
CA VAL A 24 9.18 -7.70 -9.77
C VAL A 24 8.81 -9.16 -9.50
N GLY A 25 8.73 -9.98 -10.54
CA GLY A 25 8.42 -11.40 -10.44
C GLY A 25 9.40 -12.17 -9.56
N LYS A 26 10.69 -11.86 -9.66
CA LYS A 26 11.72 -12.46 -8.81
C LYS A 26 11.53 -12.11 -7.35
N MET A 27 11.23 -10.84 -7.08
CA MET A 27 10.99 -10.37 -5.71
C MET A 27 9.76 -11.03 -5.10
N ILE A 28 8.70 -11.17 -5.88
CA ILE A 28 7.46 -11.86 -5.47
C ILE A 28 7.75 -13.33 -5.16
N GLU A 29 8.42 -14.03 -6.06
CA GLU A 29 8.77 -15.44 -5.88
C GLU A 29 9.60 -15.65 -4.62
N GLU A 30 10.63 -14.84 -4.42
CA GLU A 30 11.48 -14.89 -3.24
C GLU A 30 10.71 -14.59 -1.97
N GLY A 31 9.85 -13.59 -1.98
CA GLY A 31 9.04 -13.21 -0.83
C GLY A 31 8.02 -14.26 -0.45
N MET A 32 7.36 -14.87 -1.43
CA MET A 32 6.42 -15.97 -1.20
C MET A 32 7.13 -17.19 -0.63
N LYS A 33 8.27 -17.53 -1.19
CA LYS A 33 9.08 -18.68 -0.77
C LYS A 33 9.64 -18.51 0.63
N SER A 34 10.07 -17.30 0.97
CA SER A 34 10.62 -16.98 2.28
C SER A 34 9.54 -16.72 3.33
N GLY A 35 8.28 -16.57 2.92
CA GLY A 35 7.13 -16.42 3.81
C GLY A 35 6.87 -14.99 4.31
N TRP A 36 7.63 -13.99 3.87
CA TRP A 36 7.36 -12.60 4.28
C TRP A 36 6.34 -11.89 3.39
N LEU A 37 6.11 -12.39 2.17
CA LEU A 37 5.08 -11.86 1.29
C LEU A 37 3.87 -12.80 1.33
N LEU A 38 2.78 -12.34 1.92
CA LEU A 38 1.57 -13.14 2.12
C LEU A 38 0.62 -13.07 0.93
N ALA A 39 0.53 -11.91 0.31
CA ALA A 39 -0.30 -11.68 -0.88
C ALA A 39 0.20 -10.45 -1.61
N THR A 40 0.00 -10.40 -2.91
CA THR A 40 0.26 -9.22 -3.73
C THR A 40 -0.55 -9.29 -5.02
N GLU A 41 -1.03 -8.14 -5.47
CA GLU A 41 -1.73 -8.02 -6.74
C GLU A 41 -1.46 -6.65 -7.36
N GLY A 42 -1.33 -6.63 -8.67
CA GLY A 42 -1.29 -5.38 -9.43
C GLY A 42 -2.69 -4.97 -9.87
N CYS A 43 -2.89 -3.69 -10.06
CA CYS A 43 -4.16 -3.14 -10.55
C CYS A 43 -4.04 -2.76 -12.02
N LEU A 44 -5.09 -3.03 -12.79
CA LEU A 44 -5.23 -2.50 -14.15
C LEU A 44 -5.39 -0.97 -14.11
N PRO A 45 -5.19 -0.28 -15.23
CA PRO A 45 -5.33 1.19 -15.27
C PRO A 45 -6.69 1.67 -14.80
N THR A 46 -6.74 2.91 -14.30
CA THR A 46 -7.96 3.49 -13.74
C THR A 46 -9.10 3.62 -14.74
N ALA A 47 -8.81 3.64 -16.05
CA ALA A 47 -9.83 3.62 -17.09
C ALA A 47 -10.75 2.40 -16.98
N MET A 48 -10.27 1.33 -16.35
CA MET A 48 -11.03 0.08 -16.16
C MET A 48 -11.64 -0.02 -14.78
N GLY A 49 -11.57 1.05 -13.99
CA GLY A 49 -12.06 1.09 -12.63
C GLY A 49 -13.17 2.11 -12.42
N ALA A 50 -13.62 2.20 -11.18
CA ALA A 50 -14.62 3.16 -10.75
C ALA A 50 -14.42 3.51 -9.30
N ARG A 51 -14.90 4.69 -8.90
CA ARG A 51 -15.01 5.10 -7.51
C ARG A 51 -16.48 5.14 -7.13
N VAL A 52 -16.80 4.49 -6.03
CA VAL A 52 -18.16 4.51 -5.46
C VAL A 52 -18.08 5.28 -4.15
N ARG A 53 -18.91 6.31 -4.01
CA ARG A 53 -18.91 7.18 -2.83
C ARG A 53 -20.31 7.28 -2.26
N ILE A 54 -20.39 7.33 -0.94
CA ILE A 54 -21.62 7.74 -0.25
C ILE A 54 -21.32 9.03 0.51
N SER A 55 -22.18 10.04 0.34
CA SER A 55 -22.07 11.32 1.04
C SER A 55 -23.49 11.82 1.33
N ASP A 56 -23.76 12.14 2.59
CA ASP A 56 -25.08 12.58 3.05
C ASP A 56 -26.20 11.62 2.61
N GLY A 57 -25.95 10.31 2.69
CA GLY A 57 -26.90 9.26 2.33
C GLY A 57 -27.05 9.04 0.81
N LYS A 58 -26.27 9.77 -0.01
CA LYS A 58 -26.37 9.68 -1.47
C LYS A 58 -25.16 8.92 -2.03
N LEU A 59 -25.45 7.91 -2.85
CA LEU A 59 -24.44 7.13 -3.56
C LEU A 59 -24.11 7.76 -4.91
N THR A 60 -22.83 7.84 -5.23
CA THR A 60 -22.36 8.28 -6.54
C THR A 60 -21.32 7.31 -7.07
N VAL A 61 -21.28 7.14 -8.38
CA VAL A 61 -20.29 6.31 -9.07
C VAL A 61 -19.56 7.20 -10.09
N THR A 62 -18.23 7.19 -10.02
CA THR A 62 -17.39 7.91 -10.96
C THR A 62 -16.54 6.90 -11.70
N ASP A 63 -16.77 6.74 -13.01
CA ASP A 63 -15.93 5.87 -13.84
C ASP A 63 -14.56 6.49 -14.06
N GLY A 64 -13.54 5.64 -14.19
CA GLY A 64 -12.22 6.09 -14.59
C GLY A 64 -12.17 6.53 -16.06
N PRO A 65 -11.05 7.09 -16.50
CA PRO A 65 -9.82 7.31 -15.74
C PRO A 65 -9.93 8.46 -14.71
N PHE A 66 -9.10 8.41 -13.67
CA PHE A 66 -9.08 9.43 -12.61
C PHE A 66 -8.00 10.46 -12.92
N THR A 67 -8.25 11.27 -13.93
CA THR A 67 -7.27 12.21 -14.50
C THR A 67 -6.87 13.34 -13.54
N GLU A 68 -7.71 13.64 -12.54
CA GLU A 68 -7.42 14.65 -11.53
C GLU A 68 -6.35 14.19 -10.51
N SER A 69 -6.08 12.89 -10.45
CA SER A 69 -5.10 12.34 -9.52
C SER A 69 -3.71 12.31 -10.14
N LYS A 70 -2.74 12.90 -9.45
CA LYS A 70 -1.33 12.88 -9.88
C LYS A 70 -0.75 11.48 -9.79
N GLU A 71 -1.15 10.73 -8.76
CA GLU A 71 -0.75 9.36 -8.53
C GLU A 71 -1.96 8.49 -8.27
N VAL A 72 -1.90 7.26 -8.72
CA VAL A 72 -2.97 6.28 -8.54
C VAL A 72 -2.39 5.00 -7.95
N ILE A 73 -3.24 4.21 -7.33
CA ILE A 73 -2.84 2.92 -6.77
C ILE A 73 -2.52 1.99 -7.93
N GLY A 74 -1.28 1.49 -7.96
CA GLY A 74 -0.82 0.53 -8.96
C GLY A 74 -0.88 -0.91 -8.50
N GLY A 75 -0.96 -1.13 -7.18
CA GLY A 75 -1.03 -2.47 -6.62
C GLY A 75 -0.88 -2.45 -5.11
N PHE A 76 -0.92 -3.63 -4.52
CA PHE A 76 -0.74 -3.75 -3.08
C PHE A 76 -0.03 -5.05 -2.73
N ALA A 77 0.48 -5.12 -1.51
CA ALA A 77 1.05 -6.32 -0.93
C ALA A 77 0.65 -6.43 0.54
N ILE A 78 0.53 -7.66 1.02
CA ILE A 78 0.39 -7.93 2.45
C ILE A 78 1.69 -8.57 2.91
N LEU A 79 2.35 -7.93 3.86
CA LEU A 79 3.68 -8.29 4.33
C LEU A 79 3.62 -8.81 5.76
N LYS A 80 4.44 -9.81 6.05
CA LYS A 80 4.72 -10.25 7.40
C LYS A 80 6.04 -9.64 7.84
N ALA A 81 6.03 -8.84 8.89
CA ALA A 81 7.21 -8.15 9.39
C ALA A 81 7.20 -8.13 10.92
N ASP A 82 8.40 -8.04 11.51
CA ASP A 82 8.55 -8.05 12.95
C ASP A 82 8.20 -6.71 13.60
N SER A 83 8.29 -5.63 12.82
CA SER A 83 8.06 -4.26 13.27
C SER A 83 7.68 -3.37 12.11
N LYS A 84 7.22 -2.16 12.41
CA LYS A 84 6.98 -1.13 11.41
C LYS A 84 8.27 -0.80 10.64
N GLU A 85 9.39 -0.70 11.35
CA GLU A 85 10.70 -0.40 10.75
C GLU A 85 11.11 -1.49 9.76
N HIS A 86 10.84 -2.75 10.08
CA HIS A 86 11.10 -3.87 9.19
C HIS A 86 10.23 -3.77 7.93
N ALA A 87 8.94 -3.44 8.08
CA ALA A 87 8.03 -3.25 6.95
C ALA A 87 8.48 -2.07 6.07
N ILE A 88 8.97 -0.99 6.67
CA ILE A 88 9.53 0.16 5.94
C ILE A 88 10.73 -0.27 5.10
N GLN A 89 11.61 -1.10 5.65
CA GLN A 89 12.77 -1.59 4.90
C GLN A 89 12.34 -2.43 3.70
N MET A 90 11.33 -3.28 3.86
CA MET A 90 10.75 -4.04 2.76
C MET A 90 10.19 -3.13 1.66
N ALA A 91 9.50 -2.06 2.07
CA ALA A 91 8.97 -1.06 1.14
C ALA A 91 10.08 -0.33 0.39
N LYS A 92 11.17 0.02 1.07
CA LYS A 92 12.34 0.62 0.44
C LYS A 92 12.96 -0.30 -0.62
N ASP A 93 13.11 -1.57 -0.29
CA ASP A 93 13.67 -2.57 -1.21
C ASP A 93 12.79 -2.69 -2.46
N PHE A 94 11.48 -2.70 -2.29
CA PHE A 94 10.53 -2.73 -3.39
C PHE A 94 10.65 -1.48 -4.28
N LEU A 95 10.70 -0.30 -3.67
CA LEU A 95 10.83 0.96 -4.42
C LEU A 95 12.14 1.05 -5.17
N GLN A 96 13.22 0.46 -4.65
CA GLN A 96 14.49 0.36 -5.38
C GLN A 96 14.32 -0.44 -6.67
N VAL A 97 13.53 -1.51 -6.64
CA VAL A 97 13.23 -2.31 -7.83
C VAL A 97 12.36 -1.54 -8.82
N MET A 98 11.35 -0.83 -8.31
CA MET A 98 10.44 -0.04 -9.16
C MET A 98 11.09 1.22 -9.72
N GLY A 99 12.02 1.81 -9.00
CA GLY A 99 12.75 3.01 -9.43
C GLY A 99 12.03 4.32 -9.21
N GLN A 100 10.73 4.31 -8.94
CA GLN A 100 9.92 5.50 -8.68
C GLN A 100 8.62 5.12 -8.00
N GLY A 101 7.94 6.11 -7.43
CA GLY A 101 6.65 5.92 -6.78
C GLY A 101 6.72 6.08 -5.28
N GLU A 102 5.60 5.80 -4.64
CA GLU A 102 5.43 5.89 -3.20
C GLU A 102 4.74 4.63 -2.70
N THR A 103 5.15 4.15 -1.53
CA THR A 103 4.47 3.05 -0.87
C THR A 103 3.93 3.53 0.47
N GLU A 104 2.63 3.39 0.68
CA GLU A 104 2.02 3.64 1.96
C GLU A 104 1.96 2.35 2.74
N VAL A 105 2.55 2.33 3.94
CA VAL A 105 2.62 1.13 4.78
C VAL A 105 1.67 1.29 5.96
N ARG A 106 0.74 0.35 6.12
CA ARG A 106 -0.27 0.39 7.18
C ARG A 106 -0.32 -0.95 7.91
N GLN A 107 -0.23 -0.92 9.23
CA GLN A 107 -0.38 -2.16 10.01
C GLN A 107 -1.83 -2.62 9.96
N LEU A 108 -2.03 -3.93 9.81
CA LEU A 108 -3.36 -4.54 9.77
C LEU A 108 -3.83 -4.95 11.17
N PHE A 109 -5.14 -5.06 11.34
CA PHE A 109 -5.73 -5.62 12.55
C PHE A 109 -5.48 -7.13 12.59
N ASP A 110 -4.66 -7.59 13.52
CA ASP A 110 -4.37 -9.02 13.67
C ASP A 110 -5.18 -9.64 14.80
N THR A 111 -5.30 -8.93 15.93
CA THR A 111 -6.06 -9.38 17.10
C THR A 111 -6.74 -8.19 17.76
N PRO A 112 -7.80 -8.40 18.58
CA PRO A 112 -8.41 -7.31 19.35
C PRO A 112 -7.42 -6.59 20.26
N GLU A 113 -6.51 -7.29 20.88
CA GLU A 113 -5.48 -6.72 21.75
C GLU A 113 -4.55 -5.79 20.98
N CYS A 114 -4.23 -6.15 19.74
CA CYS A 114 -3.43 -5.31 18.85
C CYS A 114 -4.12 -3.96 18.59
N VAL A 115 -5.44 -3.97 18.44
CA VAL A 115 -6.22 -2.75 18.23
C VAL A 115 -6.09 -1.84 19.45
N ASP A 116 -6.34 -2.37 20.66
CA ASP A 116 -6.29 -1.57 21.89
C ASP A 116 -4.91 -0.97 22.10
N GLN A 117 -3.85 -1.76 21.95
CA GLN A 117 -2.49 -1.28 22.09
C GLN A 117 -2.15 -0.18 21.11
N ASN A 118 -2.55 -0.32 19.86
CA ASN A 118 -2.26 0.67 18.83
C ASN A 118 -3.02 1.97 19.06
N TYR A 119 -4.27 1.91 19.54
CA TYR A 119 -5.02 3.11 19.86
C TYR A 119 -4.51 3.83 21.11
N GLN A 120 -3.98 3.09 22.09
CA GLN A 120 -3.28 3.68 23.22
C GLN A 120 -2.03 4.42 22.76
N THR A 121 -1.20 3.78 21.95
CA THR A 121 0.00 4.39 21.36
C THR A 121 -0.35 5.63 20.54
N LEU A 122 -1.45 5.59 19.82
CA LEU A 122 -1.94 6.72 19.04
C LEU A 122 -2.33 7.90 19.95
N ALA A 123 -3.03 7.62 21.04
CA ALA A 123 -3.41 8.67 22.00
C ALA A 123 -2.17 9.33 22.61
N GLU A 124 -1.17 8.54 22.98
CA GLU A 124 0.11 9.03 23.51
C GLU A 124 0.86 9.88 22.48
N ALA A 125 0.91 9.43 21.23
CA ALA A 125 1.57 10.15 20.15
C ALA A 125 0.90 11.50 19.87
N ARG A 126 -0.44 11.55 19.91
CA ARG A 126 -1.20 12.78 19.73
C ARG A 126 -0.98 13.75 20.88
N ALA A 127 -0.95 13.25 22.12
CA ALA A 127 -0.67 14.05 23.29
C ALA A 127 0.74 14.65 23.24
N ALA A 128 1.74 13.86 22.85
CA ALA A 128 3.12 14.33 22.70
C ALA A 128 3.24 15.38 21.58
N SER A 129 2.53 15.21 20.47
CA SER A 129 2.52 16.17 19.38
C SER A 129 1.85 17.49 19.78
N ALA A 130 0.75 17.43 20.52
CA ALA A 130 0.06 18.62 21.03
C ALA A 130 0.93 19.38 22.02
N ALA A 131 1.70 18.68 22.87
CA ALA A 131 2.59 19.31 23.85
C ALA A 131 3.77 20.06 23.19
N LYS A 132 4.12 19.76 21.96
CA LYS A 132 5.19 20.42 21.20
C LYS A 132 4.74 21.69 20.48
N GLN A 133 3.45 21.93 20.44
CA GLN A 133 2.87 23.13 19.85
C GLN A 133 2.70 24.20 20.92
#